data_c678d36b5e262ae5691f04224d9c9bde
#
_entry.id   c678d36b5e262ae5691f04224d9c9bde
#
_cell.length_a   1.000
_cell.length_b   1.000
_cell.length_c   1.000
_cell.angle_alpha   90.00
_cell.angle_beta   90.00
_cell.angle_gamma   90.00
#
_symmetry.space_group_name_H-M   'P 1'
#
loop_
_entity.id
_entity.type
_entity.pdbx_description
1 polymer ?
#
loop_
_entity_poly.entity_id
_entity_poly.type
_entity_poly.pdbx_seq_one_letter_code
_entity_poly.pdbx_strand_id
1 'polypeptide(L)' 'MGVSYKKLFKLLVDRGMKKKDLREVADLSPAAVTKLAKDEYVRLDVLVRVCCALDVDIGDIMEVIKDE' A
#
# COMPACT_ATOMS: atom_id res chain seq x y z
N MET A 1 0.10 -15.28 10.43
CA MET A 1 -0.98 -14.29 10.22
C MET A 1 -0.37 -12.93 9.93
N GLY A 2 -0.89 -12.26 8.93
CA GLY A 2 -0.31 -10.98 8.53
C GLY A 2 -1.01 -10.42 7.32
N VAL A 3 -0.32 -9.50 6.64
CA VAL A 3 -0.84 -8.85 5.44
C VAL A 3 0.21 -8.84 4.35
N SER A 4 -0.23 -8.70 3.13
CA SER A 4 0.66 -8.52 1.98
C SER A 4 0.16 -7.33 1.17
N TYR A 5 1.10 -6.48 0.74
CA TYR A 5 0.83 -5.34 -0.14
C TYR A 5 1.40 -5.57 -1.53
N LYS A 6 1.59 -6.82 -1.90
CA LYS A 6 2.12 -7.18 -3.21
C LYS A 6 1.28 -6.59 -4.34
N LYS A 7 -0.05 -6.60 -4.17
CA LYS A 7 -0.97 -6.01 -5.13
C LYS A 7 -0.72 -4.52 -5.32
N LEU A 8 -0.43 -3.80 -4.23
CA LEU A 8 -0.15 -2.37 -4.29
C LEU A 8 1.09 -2.09 -5.13
N PHE A 9 2.18 -2.81 -4.87
CA PHE A 9 3.43 -2.56 -5.60
C PHE A 9 3.34 -3.00 -7.06
N LYS A 10 2.58 -4.05 -7.35
CA LYS A 10 2.29 -4.43 -8.73
C LYS A 10 1.50 -3.33 -9.45
N LEU A 11 0.51 -2.76 -8.77
CA LEU A 11 -0.28 -1.66 -9.32
C LEU A 11 0.60 -0.44 -9.62
N LEU A 12 1.54 -0.11 -8.72
CA LEU A 12 2.48 0.98 -8.95
C LEU A 12 3.32 0.75 -10.19
N VAL A 13 3.84 -0.47 -10.35
CA VAL A 13 4.62 -0.83 -11.55
C VAL A 13 3.76 -0.66 -12.80
N ASP A 14 2.53 -1.14 -12.78
CA ASP A 14 1.61 -1.05 -13.92
C ASP A 14 1.31 0.41 -14.29
N ARG A 15 1.34 1.31 -13.31
CA ARG A 15 1.09 2.74 -13.53
C ARG A 15 2.36 3.56 -13.74
N GLY A 16 3.53 2.89 -13.77
CA GLY A 16 4.80 3.59 -13.94
C GLY A 16 5.18 4.46 -12.75
N MET A 17 4.72 4.11 -11.55
CA MET A 17 4.97 4.86 -10.33
C MET A 17 6.02 4.19 -9.47
N LYS A 18 6.82 5.02 -8.78
CA LYS A 18 7.79 4.56 -7.79
C LYS A 18 7.24 4.78 -6.38
N LYS A 19 7.89 4.19 -5.37
CA LYS A 19 7.51 4.39 -3.96
C LYS A 19 7.49 5.87 -3.59
N LYS A 20 8.43 6.64 -4.11
CA LYS A 20 8.50 8.08 -3.91
C LYS A 20 7.25 8.78 -4.42
N ASP A 21 6.75 8.36 -5.58
CA ASP A 21 5.54 8.93 -6.15
C ASP A 21 4.32 8.61 -5.29
N LEU A 22 4.24 7.38 -4.80
CA LEU A 22 3.17 6.97 -3.88
C LEU A 22 3.17 7.84 -2.63
N ARG A 23 4.34 8.06 -2.05
CA ARG A 23 4.48 8.87 -0.85
C ARG A 23 3.94 10.28 -1.08
N GLU A 24 4.22 10.86 -2.24
CA GLU A 24 3.78 12.20 -2.58
C GLU A 24 2.27 12.28 -2.83
N VAL A 25 1.72 11.38 -3.66
CA VAL A 25 0.30 11.45 -4.04
C VAL A 25 -0.63 11.07 -2.89
N ALA A 26 -0.20 10.18 -2.00
CA ALA A 26 -1.00 9.74 -0.87
C ALA A 26 -0.67 10.49 0.43
N ASP A 27 0.29 11.42 0.36
CA ASP A 27 0.73 12.22 1.52
C ASP A 27 1.14 11.30 2.69
N LEU A 28 2.04 10.35 2.42
CA LEU A 28 2.50 9.40 3.42
C LEU A 28 3.85 9.80 3.97
N SER A 29 4.09 9.42 5.24
CA SER A 29 5.42 9.56 5.83
C SER A 29 6.37 8.50 5.24
N PRO A 30 7.68 8.74 5.28
CA PRO A 30 8.65 7.72 4.85
C PRO A 30 8.50 6.41 5.63
N ALA A 31 8.17 6.51 6.93
CA ALA A 31 7.97 5.33 7.78
C ALA A 31 6.78 4.49 7.30
N ALA A 32 5.70 5.13 6.87
CA ALA A 32 4.53 4.42 6.35
C ALA A 32 4.86 3.64 5.08
N VAL A 33 5.61 4.25 4.16
CA VAL A 33 6.03 3.59 2.93
C VAL A 33 6.95 2.41 3.24
N THR A 34 7.86 2.57 4.19
CA THR A 34 8.76 1.50 4.61
C THR A 34 7.97 0.31 5.16
N LYS A 35 6.95 0.56 5.99
CA LYS A 35 6.10 -0.51 6.52
C LYS A 35 5.34 -1.23 5.42
N LEU A 36 4.81 -0.50 4.45
CA LEU A 36 4.13 -1.11 3.30
C LEU A 36 5.10 -2.02 2.52
N ALA A 37 6.34 -1.58 2.33
CA ALA A 37 7.33 -2.36 1.61
C ALA A 37 7.74 -3.63 2.36
N LYS A 38 7.58 -3.66 3.68
CA LYS A 38 7.92 -4.81 4.52
C LYS A 38 6.72 -5.67 4.89
N ASP A 39 5.56 -5.40 4.33
CA ASP A 39 4.31 -6.12 4.64
C ASP A 39 3.97 -6.05 6.14
N GLU A 40 4.24 -4.91 6.77
CA GLU A 40 3.90 -4.68 8.17
C GLU A 40 2.50 -4.06 8.28
N TYR A 41 1.91 -4.17 9.46
CA TYR A 41 0.62 -3.52 9.70
C TYR A 41 0.80 -2.00 9.67
N VAL A 42 -0.12 -1.34 9.00
CA VAL A 42 -0.18 0.12 8.96
C VAL A 42 -1.57 0.55 9.44
N ARG A 43 -1.69 1.82 9.80
CA ARG A 43 -2.97 2.36 10.22
C ARG A 43 -3.94 2.34 9.04
N LEU A 44 -5.21 2.15 9.34
CA LEU A 44 -6.24 2.10 8.31
C LEU A 44 -6.30 3.40 7.51
N ASP A 45 -6.06 4.56 8.15
CA ASP A 45 -6.07 5.83 7.43
C ASP A 45 -4.99 5.91 6.34
N VAL A 46 -3.85 5.25 6.56
CA VAL A 46 -2.79 5.15 5.54
C VAL A 46 -3.33 4.41 4.32
N LEU A 47 -4.00 3.28 4.55
CA LEU A 47 -4.58 2.49 3.45
C LEU A 47 -5.67 3.27 2.73
N VAL A 48 -6.50 4.01 3.46
CA VAL A 48 -7.55 4.84 2.86
C VAL A 48 -6.94 5.93 1.98
N ARG A 49 -5.87 6.58 2.44
CA ARG A 49 -5.18 7.60 1.65
C ARG A 49 -4.62 7.02 0.36
N VAL A 50 -4.03 5.83 0.44
CA VAL A 50 -3.50 5.14 -0.75
C VAL A 50 -4.63 4.84 -1.73
N CYS A 51 -5.75 4.31 -1.24
CA CYS A 51 -6.90 4.00 -2.09
C CYS A 51 -7.45 5.24 -2.76
N CYS A 52 -7.59 6.34 -2.03
CA CYS A 52 -8.08 7.60 -2.60
C CYS A 52 -7.12 8.15 -3.65
N ALA A 53 -5.81 8.08 -3.39
CA ALA A 53 -4.80 8.60 -4.31
C ALA A 53 -4.76 7.81 -5.61
N LEU A 54 -4.98 6.51 -5.55
CA LEU A 54 -4.91 5.61 -6.70
C LEU A 54 -6.28 5.28 -7.30
N ASP A 55 -7.35 5.76 -6.67
CA ASP A 55 -8.73 5.50 -7.08
C ASP A 55 -9.05 4.00 -7.16
N VAL A 56 -8.74 3.30 -6.06
CA VAL A 56 -8.95 1.86 -5.93
C VAL A 56 -9.50 1.54 -4.54
N ASP A 57 -9.87 0.29 -4.32
CA ASP A 57 -10.37 -0.20 -3.04
C ASP A 57 -9.28 -0.96 -2.28
N ILE A 58 -9.55 -1.23 -1.00
CA ILE A 58 -8.61 -1.94 -0.11
C ILE A 58 -8.20 -3.30 -0.71
N GLY A 59 -9.15 -4.05 -1.24
CA GLY A 59 -8.85 -5.36 -1.83
C GLY A 59 -7.96 -5.30 -3.07
N ASP A 60 -7.81 -4.12 -3.66
CA ASP A 60 -6.94 -3.92 -4.82
C ASP A 60 -5.49 -3.70 -4.44
N ILE A 61 -5.22 -3.38 -3.16
CA ILE A 61 -3.86 -3.04 -2.70
C ILE A 61 -3.32 -3.96 -1.63
N MET A 62 -4.16 -4.77 -1.01
CA MET A 62 -3.69 -5.66 0.04
C MET A 62 -4.49 -6.96 0.09
N GLU A 63 -3.93 -7.94 0.77
CA GLU A 63 -4.64 -9.17 1.12
C GLU A 63 -4.22 -9.64 2.49
N VAL A 64 -5.11 -10.36 3.16
CA VAL A 64 -4.83 -10.95 4.48
C VAL A 64 -4.14 -12.29 4.27
N ILE A 65 -3.04 -12.50 4.97
CA ILE A 65 -2.31 -13.76 4.95
C ILE A 65 -2.78 -14.57 6.15
N LYS A 66 -3.37 -15.72 5.89
CA LYS A 66 -3.90 -16.60 6.92
C LYS A 66 -2.95 -17.75 7.15
N ASP A 67 -2.73 -18.08 8.40
CA ASP A 67 -1.95 -19.27 8.75
C ASP A 67 -2.85 -20.50 8.63
N GLU A 68 -2.27 -21.54 8.13
CA GLU A 68 -2.95 -22.83 8.02
C GLU A 68 -2.74 -23.67 9.28
#